data_8667597b4f71bd2853d1d4744eb8535d
#
_entry.id   8667597b4f71bd2853d1d4744eb8535d
#
_cell.length_a   1.000
_cell.length_b   1.000
_cell.length_c   1.000
_cell.angle_alpha   90.00
_cell.angle_beta   90.00
_cell.angle_gamma   90.00
#
_symmetry.space_group_name_H-M   'P 1'
#
loop_
_entity.id
_entity.type
_entity.pdbx_description
1 polymer ?
#
loop_
_entity_poly.entity_id
_entity_poly.type
_entity_poly.pdbx_seq_one_letter_code
_entity_poly.pdbx_strand_id
1 'polypeptide(L)'
;MGKYLMALDQGTTSSRSILFDKGGNIVSSAQKEFTQIYPEPGLVEHNPREIWSSQFATAIEAMANIGAGCEDIEAIGITNQRETTVVWDKETGEPVYNAIVWQDRRTAAFCDQLKAEGITDTIHQKTGLIIDAYFSGTKIKWILDNVPGARKRAEQGKLRFGNVDSWLVWRLTRGEVHVTDVTNASRTMLFNIHDLKWDEDLLKLLDIPASMMPEVKSNSEIYGHCLLYTSDAADEE
;
A
#
# COMPACT_ATOMS: atom_id res chain seq x y z
N MET A 1 7.83 -10.45 26.72
CA MET A 1 6.77 -11.04 25.89
C MET A 1 5.60 -10.08 25.93
N GLY A 2 5.23 -9.51 24.79
CA GLY A 2 4.17 -8.51 24.69
C GLY A 2 2.83 -9.01 25.21
N LYS A 3 1.97 -8.07 25.54
CA LYS A 3 0.64 -8.37 26.13
C LYS A 3 -0.45 -8.34 25.08
N TYR A 4 -0.25 -7.58 24.00
CA TYR A 4 -1.28 -7.22 23.03
C TYR A 4 -0.85 -7.50 21.59
N LEU A 5 -1.83 -7.76 20.74
CA LEU A 5 -1.71 -7.72 19.27
C LEU A 5 -2.37 -6.43 18.77
N MET A 6 -1.73 -5.73 17.85
CA MET A 6 -2.29 -4.54 17.23
C MET A 6 -2.74 -4.85 15.81
N ALA A 7 -3.98 -4.48 15.47
CA ALA A 7 -4.46 -4.46 14.10
C ALA A 7 -4.52 -3.01 13.60
N LEU A 8 -3.86 -2.73 12.48
CA LEU A 8 -3.99 -1.50 11.71
C LEU A 8 -4.99 -1.75 10.58
N ASP A 9 -6.15 -1.09 10.66
CA ASP A 9 -7.23 -1.19 9.67
C ASP A 9 -7.30 0.14 8.90
N GLN A 10 -6.63 0.17 7.77
CA GLN A 10 -6.58 1.34 6.90
C GLN A 10 -7.69 1.27 5.85
N GLY A 11 -8.85 1.83 6.18
CA GLY A 11 -10.02 1.88 5.31
C GLY A 11 -9.96 2.98 4.24
N THR A 12 -11.00 3.05 3.41
CA THR A 12 -11.08 4.08 2.34
C THR A 12 -11.29 5.49 2.90
N THR A 13 -12.01 5.63 4.00
CA THR A 13 -12.39 6.95 4.57
C THR A 13 -11.76 7.25 5.92
N SER A 14 -11.22 6.23 6.58
CA SER A 14 -10.64 6.37 7.92
C SER A 14 -9.55 5.35 8.17
N SER A 15 -8.64 5.70 9.07
CA SER A 15 -7.65 4.81 9.68
C SER A 15 -8.14 4.40 11.05
N ARG A 16 -7.97 3.13 11.41
CA ARG A 16 -8.33 2.59 12.72
C ARG A 16 -7.21 1.69 13.24
N SER A 17 -7.00 1.74 14.56
CA SER A 17 -6.12 0.81 15.26
C SER A 17 -6.87 0.14 16.39
N ILE A 18 -6.70 -1.18 16.51
CA ILE A 18 -7.40 -2.02 17.50
C ILE A 18 -6.35 -2.82 18.23
N LEU A 19 -6.45 -2.85 19.58
CA LEU A 19 -5.64 -3.71 20.43
C LEU A 19 -6.45 -4.89 20.93
N PHE A 20 -5.87 -6.07 20.80
CA PHE A 20 -6.44 -7.32 21.28
C PHE A 20 -5.57 -7.89 22.40
N ASP A 21 -6.20 -8.43 23.43
CA ASP A 21 -5.53 -9.26 24.45
C ASP A 21 -5.24 -10.68 23.92
N LYS A 22 -4.56 -11.50 24.72
CA LYS A 22 -4.25 -12.90 24.37
C LYS A 22 -5.49 -13.79 24.27
N GLY A 23 -6.62 -13.37 24.77
CA GLY A 23 -7.91 -14.04 24.62
C GLY A 23 -8.65 -13.67 23.34
N GLY A 24 -8.12 -12.71 22.55
CA GLY A 24 -8.76 -12.20 21.34
C GLY A 24 -9.84 -11.15 21.63
N ASN A 25 -9.93 -10.62 22.85
CA ASN A 25 -10.86 -9.57 23.18
C ASN A 25 -10.29 -8.21 22.79
N ILE A 26 -11.14 -7.32 22.26
CA ILE A 26 -10.78 -5.93 22.00
C ILE A 26 -10.64 -5.21 23.35
N VAL A 27 -9.46 -4.66 23.63
CA VAL A 27 -9.16 -3.92 24.87
C VAL A 27 -9.06 -2.41 24.64
N SER A 28 -8.77 -1.99 23.40
CA SER A 28 -8.74 -0.59 23.01
C SER A 28 -8.94 -0.44 21.50
N SER A 29 -9.49 0.70 21.08
CA SER A 29 -9.51 1.10 19.67
C SER A 29 -9.50 2.62 19.57
N ALA A 30 -8.93 3.10 18.46
CA ALA A 30 -8.99 4.50 18.05
C ALA A 30 -9.21 4.58 16.53
N GLN A 31 -9.93 5.59 16.08
CA GLN A 31 -10.26 5.80 14.67
C GLN A 31 -10.20 7.28 14.31
N LYS A 32 -9.69 7.59 13.12
CA LYS A 32 -9.60 8.94 12.59
C LYS A 32 -9.92 8.95 11.10
N GLU A 33 -10.83 9.82 10.68
CA GLU A 33 -11.07 10.12 9.27
C GLU A 33 -9.91 10.91 8.69
N PHE A 34 -9.73 10.82 7.36
CA PHE A 34 -8.77 11.61 6.60
C PHE A 34 -9.40 12.18 5.34
N THR A 35 -8.71 13.18 4.77
CA THR A 35 -9.24 13.98 3.65
C THR A 35 -9.43 13.13 2.39
N GLN A 36 -10.62 13.20 1.82
CA GLN A 36 -10.95 12.67 0.50
C GLN A 36 -10.75 13.78 -0.53
N ILE A 37 -9.95 13.54 -1.57
CA ILE A 37 -9.62 14.52 -2.60
C ILE A 37 -10.32 14.13 -3.90
N TYR A 38 -11.11 15.03 -4.44
CA TYR A 38 -11.87 14.86 -5.68
C TYR A 38 -11.47 15.96 -6.68
N PRO A 39 -10.34 15.79 -7.43
CA PRO A 39 -9.83 16.84 -8.32
C PRO A 39 -10.83 17.21 -9.43
N GLU A 40 -11.51 16.20 -9.99
CA GLU A 40 -12.51 16.32 -11.04
C GLU A 40 -13.56 15.21 -10.90
N PRO A 41 -14.73 15.29 -11.56
CA PRO A 41 -15.70 14.20 -11.55
C PRO A 41 -15.10 12.86 -12.02
N GLY A 42 -15.23 11.83 -11.18
CA GLY A 42 -14.69 10.49 -11.44
C GLY A 42 -13.25 10.28 -11.01
N LEU A 43 -12.55 11.31 -10.52
CA LEU A 43 -11.20 11.19 -9.94
C LEU A 43 -11.29 11.15 -8.41
N VAL A 44 -10.54 10.25 -7.80
CA VAL A 44 -10.50 10.08 -6.35
C VAL A 44 -9.06 9.86 -5.90
N GLU A 45 -8.59 10.71 -5.01
CA GLU A 45 -7.22 10.68 -4.52
C GLU A 45 -7.18 10.79 -2.98
N HIS A 46 -6.10 10.25 -2.40
CA HIS A 46 -5.74 10.47 -1.01
C HIS A 46 -4.32 10.99 -0.90
N ASN A 47 -4.04 11.77 0.15
CA ASN A 47 -2.67 12.14 0.49
C ASN A 47 -1.98 10.97 1.22
N PRO A 48 -0.92 10.33 0.67
CA PRO A 48 -0.26 9.21 1.33
C PRO A 48 0.37 9.57 2.68
N ARG A 49 0.79 10.84 2.86
CA ARG A 49 1.30 11.32 4.15
C ARG A 49 0.19 11.37 5.20
N GLU A 50 -1.03 11.76 4.80
CA GLU A 50 -2.18 11.79 5.70
C GLU A 50 -2.67 10.38 6.06
N ILE A 51 -2.66 9.44 5.10
CA ILE A 51 -2.89 8.01 5.37
C ILE A 51 -1.93 7.53 6.45
N TRP A 52 -0.63 7.80 6.29
CA TRP A 52 0.37 7.43 7.28
C TRP A 52 0.16 8.11 8.62
N SER A 53 0.03 9.43 8.66
CA SER A 53 -0.07 10.18 9.92
C SER A 53 -1.33 9.86 10.70
N SER A 54 -2.46 9.65 10.02
CA SER A 54 -3.72 9.24 10.66
C SER A 54 -3.63 7.81 11.23
N GLN A 55 -3.05 6.86 10.48
CA GLN A 55 -2.87 5.50 10.95
C GLN A 55 -1.91 5.43 12.15
N PHE A 56 -0.82 6.18 12.09
CA PHE A 56 0.13 6.26 13.18
C PHE A 56 -0.48 6.91 14.44
N ALA A 57 -1.22 8.00 14.26
CA ALA A 57 -1.91 8.67 15.37
C ALA A 57 -2.93 7.74 16.07
N THR A 58 -3.71 6.95 15.31
CA THR A 58 -4.65 6.00 15.90
C THR A 58 -3.95 4.86 16.65
N ALA A 59 -2.77 4.43 16.19
CA ALA A 59 -1.97 3.43 16.91
C ALA A 59 -1.50 3.96 18.28
N ILE A 60 -0.96 5.17 18.31
CA ILE A 60 -0.55 5.87 19.55
C ILE A 60 -1.74 6.04 20.49
N GLU A 61 -2.86 6.54 19.99
CA GLU A 61 -4.07 6.78 20.78
C GLU A 61 -4.62 5.49 21.38
N ALA A 62 -4.69 4.41 20.59
CA ALA A 62 -5.16 3.12 21.08
C ALA A 62 -4.28 2.55 22.21
N MET A 63 -2.95 2.71 22.13
CA MET A 63 -2.03 2.34 23.22
C MET A 63 -2.21 3.25 24.43
N ALA A 64 -2.28 4.56 24.24
CA ALA A 64 -2.41 5.53 25.33
C ALA A 64 -3.70 5.33 26.14
N ASN A 65 -4.81 4.95 25.50
CA ASN A 65 -6.10 4.70 26.16
C ASN A 65 -6.04 3.63 27.26
N ILE A 66 -5.08 2.71 27.20
CA ILE A 66 -4.90 1.64 28.19
C ILE A 66 -3.53 1.69 28.89
N GLY A 67 -2.77 2.76 28.67
CA GLY A 67 -1.43 2.92 29.26
C GLY A 67 -0.41 1.87 28.81
N ALA A 68 -0.57 1.33 27.58
CA ALA A 68 0.38 0.37 27.00
C ALA A 68 1.57 1.08 26.37
N GLY A 69 2.77 0.55 26.57
CA GLY A 69 3.98 0.94 25.85
C GLY A 69 4.22 0.08 24.60
N CYS A 70 5.23 0.44 23.82
CA CYS A 70 5.58 -0.31 22.61
C CYS A 70 6.07 -1.72 22.92
N GLU A 71 6.71 -1.91 24.08
CA GLU A 71 7.14 -3.20 24.61
C GLU A 71 5.98 -4.15 24.95
N ASP A 72 4.77 -3.62 25.09
CA ASP A 72 3.57 -4.40 25.33
C ASP A 72 2.95 -4.94 24.03
N ILE A 73 3.38 -4.48 22.85
CA ILE A 73 2.87 -4.94 21.55
C ILE A 73 3.74 -6.10 21.05
N GLU A 74 3.14 -7.29 20.96
CA GLU A 74 3.79 -8.51 20.49
C GLU A 74 3.94 -8.53 18.95
N ALA A 75 2.87 -8.12 18.25
CA ALA A 75 2.85 -8.07 16.78
C ALA A 75 1.85 -7.04 16.26
N ILE A 76 2.08 -6.59 15.04
CA ILE A 76 1.21 -5.69 14.29
C ILE A 76 0.72 -6.43 13.03
N GLY A 77 -0.60 -6.55 12.89
CA GLY A 77 -1.25 -6.99 11.66
C GLY A 77 -1.81 -5.79 10.89
N ILE A 78 -1.75 -5.84 9.55
CA ILE A 78 -2.22 -4.75 8.68
C ILE A 78 -3.34 -5.29 7.79
N THR A 79 -4.47 -4.58 7.73
CA THR A 79 -5.47 -4.68 6.68
C THR A 79 -5.68 -3.30 6.07
N ASN A 80 -6.01 -3.25 4.77
CA ASN A 80 -6.02 -1.99 4.03
C ASN A 80 -7.08 -1.94 2.94
N GLN A 81 -7.42 -0.74 2.51
CA GLN A 81 -8.08 -0.53 1.23
C GLN A 81 -7.14 -1.04 0.12
N ARG A 82 -7.55 -2.10 -0.59
CA ARG A 82 -6.75 -2.68 -1.66
C ARG A 82 -6.81 -1.80 -2.92
N GLU A 83 -5.98 -2.09 -3.91
CA GLU A 83 -5.91 -1.46 -5.23
C GLU A 83 -5.53 0.03 -5.24
N THR A 84 -5.67 0.74 -4.13
CA THR A 84 -5.21 2.12 -3.99
C THR A 84 -3.70 2.18 -4.18
N THR A 85 -3.26 2.99 -5.14
CA THR A 85 -1.91 2.96 -5.69
C THR A 85 -1.08 4.11 -5.13
N VAL A 86 0.05 3.79 -4.52
CA VAL A 86 1.05 4.75 -4.05
C VAL A 86 2.37 4.54 -4.80
N VAL A 87 2.99 5.62 -5.29
CA VAL A 87 4.33 5.61 -5.85
C VAL A 87 5.17 6.64 -5.10
N TRP A 88 6.36 6.22 -4.64
CA TRP A 88 7.24 7.09 -3.85
C TRP A 88 8.72 6.93 -4.23
N ASP A 89 9.51 7.92 -3.89
CA ASP A 89 10.96 7.87 -4.03
C ASP A 89 11.58 7.01 -2.93
N LYS A 90 12.44 6.06 -3.31
CA LYS A 90 13.04 5.11 -2.36
C LYS A 90 14.07 5.73 -1.41
N GLU A 91 14.67 6.85 -1.80
CA GLU A 91 15.73 7.50 -1.02
C GLU A 91 15.14 8.46 0.00
N THR A 92 14.11 9.23 -0.42
CA THR A 92 13.49 10.24 0.43
C THR A 92 12.24 9.74 1.15
N GLY A 93 11.63 8.64 0.69
CA GLY A 93 10.33 8.16 1.16
C GLY A 93 9.16 9.08 0.76
N GLU A 94 9.38 10.06 -0.13
CA GLU A 94 8.36 11.03 -0.50
C GLU A 94 7.49 10.53 -1.65
N PRO A 95 6.15 10.57 -1.52
CA PRO A 95 5.25 10.26 -2.61
C PRO A 95 5.46 11.20 -3.79
N VAL A 96 5.48 10.66 -5.01
CA VAL A 96 5.64 11.47 -6.23
C VAL A 96 4.32 12.07 -6.71
N TYR A 97 3.22 11.51 -6.24
CA TYR A 97 1.84 11.93 -6.52
C TYR A 97 0.92 11.51 -5.36
N ASN A 98 -0.31 12.04 -5.32
CA ASN A 98 -1.34 11.51 -4.43
C ASN A 98 -1.61 10.03 -4.70
N ALA A 99 -2.05 9.30 -3.70
CA ALA A 99 -2.53 7.93 -3.88
C ALA A 99 -3.78 7.93 -4.76
N ILE A 100 -3.75 7.18 -5.87
CA ILE A 100 -4.93 7.03 -6.74
C ILE A 100 -5.79 5.91 -6.18
N VAL A 101 -7.01 6.26 -5.76
CA VAL A 101 -7.93 5.36 -5.05
C VAL A 101 -8.55 4.34 -5.99
N TRP A 102 -8.96 3.19 -5.46
CA TRP A 102 -9.62 2.12 -6.22
C TRP A 102 -10.89 2.56 -6.96
N GLN A 103 -11.57 3.59 -6.47
CA GLN A 103 -12.78 4.18 -7.09
C GLN A 103 -12.48 5.06 -8.30
N ASP A 104 -11.22 5.48 -8.48
CA ASP A 104 -10.80 6.42 -9.52
C ASP A 104 -10.96 5.83 -10.93
N ARG A 105 -11.50 6.62 -11.85
CA ARG A 105 -11.80 6.20 -13.23
C ARG A 105 -10.89 6.82 -14.30
N ARG A 106 -9.80 7.52 -13.91
CA ARG A 106 -8.92 8.22 -14.87
C ARG A 106 -8.30 7.33 -15.93
N THR A 107 -8.13 6.03 -15.65
CA THR A 107 -7.53 5.07 -16.57
C THR A 107 -8.57 4.26 -17.36
N ALA A 108 -9.86 4.60 -17.27
CA ALA A 108 -10.92 3.84 -17.94
C ALA A 108 -10.74 3.78 -19.47
N ALA A 109 -10.40 4.90 -20.11
CA ALA A 109 -10.16 4.95 -21.55
C ALA A 109 -8.98 4.04 -21.98
N PHE A 110 -7.91 3.99 -21.19
CA PHE A 110 -6.79 3.08 -21.43
C PHE A 110 -7.21 1.60 -21.24
N CYS A 111 -8.05 1.30 -20.26
CA CYS A 111 -8.62 -0.04 -20.11
C CYS A 111 -9.44 -0.46 -21.34
N ASP A 112 -10.23 0.46 -21.91
CA ASP A 112 -11.03 0.18 -23.13
C ASP A 112 -10.13 -0.02 -24.36
N GLN A 113 -9.02 0.71 -24.46
CA GLN A 113 -8.00 0.46 -25.47
C GLN A 113 -7.42 -0.96 -25.36
N LEU A 114 -6.99 -1.38 -24.18
CA LEU A 114 -6.46 -2.75 -23.94
C LEU A 114 -7.46 -3.84 -24.32
N LYS A 115 -8.76 -3.63 -24.02
CA LYS A 115 -9.83 -4.57 -24.43
C LYS A 115 -9.95 -4.64 -25.96
N ALA A 116 -9.90 -3.48 -26.63
CA ALA A 116 -9.97 -3.41 -28.08
C ALA A 116 -8.76 -4.07 -28.78
N GLU A 117 -7.60 -4.07 -28.14
CA GLU A 117 -6.39 -4.79 -28.58
C GLU A 117 -6.45 -6.30 -28.38
N GLY A 118 -7.54 -6.83 -27.76
CA GLY A 118 -7.77 -8.25 -27.57
C GLY A 118 -6.98 -8.90 -26.44
N ILE A 119 -6.51 -8.11 -25.48
CA ILE A 119 -5.62 -8.57 -24.38
C ILE A 119 -6.42 -9.15 -23.20
N THR A 120 -7.74 -9.08 -23.23
CA THR A 120 -8.62 -9.48 -22.12
C THR A 120 -8.36 -10.90 -21.64
N ASP A 121 -8.29 -11.86 -22.54
CA ASP A 121 -8.09 -13.27 -22.20
C ASP A 121 -6.71 -13.51 -21.56
N THR A 122 -5.68 -12.85 -22.06
CA THR A 122 -4.32 -12.94 -21.50
C THR A 122 -4.28 -12.47 -20.07
N ILE A 123 -4.87 -11.31 -19.77
CA ILE A 123 -4.92 -10.77 -18.41
C ILE A 123 -5.76 -11.68 -17.52
N HIS A 124 -6.93 -12.11 -18.00
CA HIS A 124 -7.81 -12.99 -17.22
C HIS A 124 -7.15 -14.31 -16.87
N GLN A 125 -6.51 -14.97 -17.82
CA GLN A 125 -5.82 -16.24 -17.59
C GLN A 125 -4.69 -16.13 -16.57
N LYS A 126 -3.89 -15.06 -16.62
CA LYS A 126 -2.75 -14.88 -15.71
C LYS A 126 -3.14 -14.39 -14.31
N THR A 127 -4.19 -13.56 -14.22
CA THR A 127 -4.52 -12.82 -12.98
C THR A 127 -5.88 -13.17 -12.38
N GLY A 128 -6.78 -13.83 -13.14
CA GLY A 128 -8.16 -14.03 -12.77
C GLY A 128 -9.03 -12.76 -12.83
N LEU A 129 -8.46 -11.62 -13.25
CA LEU A 129 -9.13 -10.32 -13.24
C LEU A 129 -9.66 -9.95 -14.63
N ILE A 130 -10.64 -9.06 -14.65
CA ILE A 130 -11.05 -8.32 -15.84
C ILE A 130 -10.15 -7.08 -16.02
N ILE A 131 -10.11 -6.50 -17.21
CA ILE A 131 -9.44 -5.20 -17.43
C ILE A 131 -10.37 -4.09 -16.90
N ASP A 132 -9.97 -3.43 -15.83
CA ASP A 132 -10.71 -2.30 -15.25
C ASP A 132 -9.78 -1.30 -14.55
N ALA A 133 -10.17 -0.03 -14.57
CA ALA A 133 -9.49 1.07 -13.85
C ALA A 133 -9.48 0.87 -12.32
N TYR A 134 -10.25 -0.06 -11.81
CA TYR A 134 -10.29 -0.45 -10.42
C TYR A 134 -8.92 -0.90 -9.90
N PHE A 135 -8.17 -1.67 -10.70
CA PHE A 135 -6.93 -2.32 -10.30
C PHE A 135 -5.70 -1.42 -10.43
N SER A 136 -4.60 -1.78 -9.74
CA SER A 136 -3.45 -0.89 -9.56
C SER A 136 -2.62 -0.66 -10.84
N GLY A 137 -2.47 -1.66 -11.70
CA GLY A 137 -1.51 -1.63 -12.82
C GLY A 137 -1.66 -0.41 -13.74
N THR A 138 -2.89 -0.08 -14.15
CA THR A 138 -3.14 1.07 -15.03
C THR A 138 -2.91 2.41 -14.32
N LYS A 139 -3.10 2.48 -12.99
CA LYS A 139 -2.83 3.68 -12.19
C LYS A 139 -1.32 3.92 -12.04
N ILE A 140 -0.52 2.85 -11.87
CA ILE A 140 0.95 2.95 -11.87
C ILE A 140 1.41 3.54 -13.21
N LYS A 141 0.97 2.94 -14.34
CA LYS A 141 1.28 3.46 -15.67
C LYS A 141 0.90 4.93 -15.81
N TRP A 142 -0.30 5.31 -15.38
CA TRP A 142 -0.75 6.69 -15.44
C TRP A 142 0.18 7.65 -14.67
N ILE A 143 0.60 7.28 -13.47
CA ILE A 143 1.54 8.10 -12.68
C ILE A 143 2.87 8.25 -13.43
N LEU A 144 3.41 7.17 -13.98
CA LEU A 144 4.68 7.21 -14.72
C LEU A 144 4.62 8.08 -15.96
N ASP A 145 3.48 8.10 -16.66
CA ASP A 145 3.31 8.83 -17.91
C ASP A 145 2.92 10.31 -17.70
N ASN A 146 2.26 10.65 -16.59
CA ASN A 146 1.68 11.97 -16.38
C ASN A 146 2.41 12.82 -15.32
N VAL A 147 3.15 12.19 -14.39
CA VAL A 147 3.91 12.95 -13.39
C VAL A 147 5.30 13.29 -13.94
N PRO A 148 5.67 14.58 -14.02
CA PRO A 148 6.93 15.00 -14.59
C PRO A 148 8.15 14.29 -13.99
N GLY A 149 8.93 13.62 -14.84
CA GLY A 149 10.15 12.92 -14.46
C GLY A 149 9.96 11.56 -13.78
N ALA A 150 8.72 11.13 -13.48
CA ALA A 150 8.45 9.86 -12.81
C ALA A 150 8.94 8.67 -13.66
N ARG A 151 8.64 8.62 -14.95
CA ARG A 151 9.09 7.57 -15.86
C ARG A 151 10.60 7.37 -15.80
N LYS A 152 11.35 8.43 -16.01
CA LYS A 152 12.82 8.41 -15.99
C LYS A 152 13.37 7.92 -14.63
N ARG A 153 12.77 8.37 -13.52
CA ARG A 153 13.19 7.95 -12.18
C ARG A 153 12.87 6.48 -11.92
N ALA A 154 11.74 5.98 -12.42
CA ALA A 154 11.36 4.58 -12.33
C ALA A 154 12.35 3.67 -13.10
N GLU A 155 12.70 4.02 -14.34
CA GLU A 155 13.71 3.33 -15.16
C GLU A 155 15.09 3.31 -14.50
N GLN A 156 15.42 4.35 -13.73
CA GLN A 156 16.65 4.43 -12.94
C GLN A 156 16.56 3.61 -11.61
N GLY A 157 15.44 2.94 -11.34
CA GLY A 157 15.23 2.16 -10.12
C GLY A 157 15.11 3.01 -8.85
N LYS A 158 14.75 4.30 -8.97
CA LYS A 158 14.61 5.25 -7.86
C LYS A 158 13.22 5.29 -7.24
N LEU A 159 12.22 4.72 -7.91
CA LEU A 159 10.87 4.71 -7.41
C LEU A 159 10.47 3.34 -6.87
N ARG A 160 9.52 3.34 -5.94
CA ARG A 160 8.82 2.19 -5.40
C ARG A 160 7.33 2.35 -5.64
N PHE A 161 6.68 1.22 -5.85
CA PHE A 161 5.22 1.11 -5.87
C PHE A 161 4.75 0.26 -4.69
N GLY A 162 3.56 0.54 -4.19
CA GLY A 162 2.82 -0.33 -3.30
C GLY A 162 1.34 0.02 -3.26
N ASN A 163 0.53 -0.92 -2.82
CA ASN A 163 -0.75 -0.59 -2.26
C ASN A 163 -0.53 -0.03 -0.84
N VAL A 164 -1.59 0.26 -0.12
CA VAL A 164 -1.45 0.93 1.18
C VAL A 164 -0.73 0.07 2.21
N ASP A 165 -0.85 -1.26 2.13
CA ASP A 165 -0.07 -2.21 2.94
C ASP A 165 1.44 -1.98 2.83
N SER A 166 1.96 -1.99 1.61
CA SER A 166 3.39 -1.76 1.35
C SER A 166 3.84 -0.39 1.81
N TRP A 167 3.00 0.65 1.61
CA TRP A 167 3.27 2.00 2.09
C TRP A 167 3.39 2.04 3.61
N LEU A 168 2.48 1.40 4.34
CA LEU A 168 2.52 1.35 5.80
C LEU A 168 3.72 0.56 6.32
N VAL A 169 4.02 -0.61 5.72
CA VAL A 169 5.22 -1.39 6.09
C VAL A 169 6.49 -0.58 5.85
N TRP A 170 6.61 0.07 4.69
CA TRP A 170 7.75 0.95 4.37
C TRP A 170 7.93 2.04 5.44
N ARG A 171 6.85 2.69 5.86
CA ARG A 171 6.89 3.75 6.88
C ARG A 171 7.24 3.20 8.26
N LEU A 172 6.64 2.08 8.67
CA LEU A 172 6.90 1.42 9.97
C LEU A 172 8.35 0.93 10.10
N THR A 173 8.97 0.55 8.99
CA THR A 173 10.35 0.04 8.95
C THR A 173 11.39 1.10 8.51
N ARG A 174 11.04 2.39 8.52
CA ARG A 174 11.92 3.48 8.07
C ARG A 174 12.56 3.25 6.69
N GLY A 175 11.86 2.56 5.80
CA GLY A 175 12.33 2.29 4.44
C GLY A 175 13.17 1.03 4.26
N GLU A 176 13.36 0.23 5.29
CA GLU A 176 14.15 -1.00 5.19
C GLU A 176 13.42 -2.13 4.46
N VAL A 177 12.08 -2.19 4.56
CA VAL A 177 11.28 -3.29 4.01
C VAL A 177 10.30 -2.79 2.96
N HIS A 178 10.39 -3.37 1.75
CA HIS A 178 9.48 -3.12 0.64
C HIS A 178 8.78 -4.42 0.24
N VAL A 179 7.63 -4.69 0.81
CA VAL A 179 6.92 -5.97 0.75
C VAL A 179 5.43 -5.75 0.55
N THR A 180 4.78 -6.72 -0.05
CA THR A 180 3.31 -6.87 -0.10
C THR A 180 2.94 -8.32 0.14
N ASP A 181 1.67 -8.62 0.34
CA ASP A 181 1.15 -9.98 0.40
C ASP A 181 0.49 -10.42 -0.91
N VAL A 182 0.25 -11.75 -1.03
CA VAL A 182 -0.39 -12.34 -2.22
C VAL A 182 -1.80 -11.79 -2.46
N THR A 183 -2.54 -11.39 -1.43
CA THR A 183 -3.92 -10.89 -1.57
C THR A 183 -3.95 -9.45 -2.09
N ASN A 184 -3.00 -8.59 -1.71
CA ASN A 184 -2.82 -7.28 -2.30
C ASN A 184 -2.21 -7.38 -3.71
N ALA A 185 -1.17 -8.18 -3.90
CA ALA A 185 -0.53 -8.39 -5.20
C ALA A 185 -1.52 -8.87 -6.27
N SER A 186 -2.41 -9.81 -5.93
CA SER A 186 -3.43 -10.34 -6.85
C SER A 186 -4.44 -9.30 -7.35
N ARG A 187 -4.48 -8.09 -6.73
CA ARG A 187 -5.40 -7.01 -7.11
C ARG A 187 -4.77 -5.93 -7.98
N THR A 188 -3.64 -6.22 -8.61
CA THR A 188 -2.87 -5.23 -9.38
C THR A 188 -2.99 -5.34 -10.90
N MET A 189 -3.50 -6.45 -11.45
CA MET A 189 -3.38 -6.89 -12.85
C MET A 189 -1.93 -7.15 -13.30
N LEU A 190 -0.99 -7.30 -12.37
CA LEU A 190 0.43 -7.51 -12.65
C LEU A 190 0.96 -8.81 -12.05
N PHE A 191 0.16 -9.46 -11.21
CA PHE A 191 0.54 -10.64 -10.44
C PHE A 191 -0.03 -11.92 -11.08
N ASN A 192 0.85 -12.87 -11.40
CA ASN A 192 0.45 -14.18 -11.89
C ASN A 192 0.01 -15.05 -10.71
N ILE A 193 -1.28 -15.40 -10.69
CA ILE A 193 -1.87 -16.17 -9.57
C ILE A 193 -1.50 -17.65 -9.60
N HIS A 194 -0.95 -18.16 -10.68
CA HIS A 194 -0.50 -19.54 -10.81
C HIS A 194 0.93 -19.71 -10.31
N ASP A 195 1.79 -18.76 -10.69
CA ASP A 195 3.21 -18.74 -10.34
C ASP A 195 3.51 -18.05 -9.01
N LEU A 196 2.51 -17.34 -8.46
CA LEU A 196 2.59 -16.50 -7.26
C LEU A 196 3.74 -15.48 -7.30
N LYS A 197 3.90 -14.81 -8.45
CA LYS A 197 4.94 -13.78 -8.67
C LYS A 197 4.46 -12.67 -9.60
N TRP A 198 5.19 -11.57 -9.64
CA TRP A 198 4.99 -10.53 -10.65
C TRP A 198 5.22 -11.10 -12.03
N ASP A 199 4.29 -10.84 -12.96
CA ASP A 199 4.34 -11.36 -14.32
C ASP A 199 5.10 -10.38 -15.23
N GLU A 200 6.22 -10.83 -15.79
CA GLU A 200 7.10 -10.00 -16.61
C GLU A 200 6.41 -9.49 -17.89
N ASP A 201 5.53 -10.29 -18.51
CA ASP A 201 4.80 -9.88 -19.71
C ASP A 201 3.78 -8.79 -19.39
N LEU A 202 3.08 -8.89 -18.23
CA LEU A 202 2.12 -7.87 -17.79
C LEU A 202 2.83 -6.58 -17.37
N LEU A 203 3.98 -6.67 -16.70
CA LEU A 203 4.81 -5.51 -16.41
C LEU A 203 5.27 -4.81 -17.69
N LYS A 204 5.74 -5.58 -18.67
CA LYS A 204 6.16 -5.06 -19.98
C LYS A 204 4.98 -4.48 -20.77
N LEU A 205 3.82 -5.14 -20.75
CA LEU A 205 2.59 -4.65 -21.41
C LEU A 205 2.19 -3.26 -20.91
N LEU A 206 2.28 -3.03 -19.60
CA LEU A 206 1.95 -1.74 -18.98
C LEU A 206 3.17 -0.80 -18.87
N ASP A 207 4.33 -1.21 -19.41
CA ASP A 207 5.58 -0.44 -19.38
C ASP A 207 5.95 0.00 -17.95
N ILE A 208 5.93 -0.97 -17.02
CA ILE A 208 6.24 -0.76 -15.59
C ILE A 208 7.57 -1.46 -15.28
N PRO A 209 8.61 -0.73 -14.82
CA PRO A 209 9.86 -1.34 -14.41
C PRO A 209 9.69 -2.30 -13.22
N ALA A 210 10.15 -3.54 -13.36
CA ALA A 210 10.07 -4.55 -12.30
C ALA A 210 10.76 -4.12 -10.99
N SER A 211 11.76 -3.23 -11.08
CA SER A 211 12.47 -2.68 -9.92
C SER A 211 11.59 -1.84 -8.98
N MET A 212 10.41 -1.44 -9.43
CA MET A 212 9.43 -0.72 -8.59
C MET A 212 8.61 -1.63 -7.69
N MET A 213 8.53 -2.93 -8.03
CA MET A 213 7.60 -3.84 -7.41
C MET A 213 8.09 -4.33 -6.06
N PRO A 214 7.20 -4.46 -5.03
CA PRO A 214 7.55 -5.02 -3.73
C PRO A 214 7.82 -6.52 -3.82
N GLU A 215 8.59 -7.05 -2.87
CA GLU A 215 8.68 -8.50 -2.66
C GLU A 215 7.29 -9.03 -2.25
N VAL A 216 6.87 -10.16 -2.80
CA VAL A 216 5.58 -10.77 -2.47
C VAL A 216 5.78 -11.87 -1.45
N LYS A 217 5.07 -11.79 -0.33
CA LYS A 217 5.14 -12.73 0.78
C LYS A 217 3.79 -13.36 1.12
N SER A 218 3.80 -14.35 2.00
CA SER A 218 2.59 -14.92 2.59
C SER A 218 1.89 -13.90 3.49
N ASN A 219 0.56 -13.96 3.57
CA ASN A 219 -0.23 -13.12 4.48
C ASN A 219 0.05 -13.41 5.98
N SER A 220 0.66 -14.55 6.29
CA SER A 220 0.99 -14.98 7.65
C SER A 220 2.49 -15.21 7.80
N GLU A 221 3.26 -14.15 7.67
CA GLU A 221 4.72 -14.14 7.72
C GLU A 221 5.21 -12.86 8.41
N ILE A 222 6.37 -12.91 9.05
CA ILE A 222 6.99 -11.70 9.62
C ILE A 222 7.66 -10.93 8.47
N TYR A 223 7.19 -9.73 8.20
CA TYR A 223 7.74 -8.86 7.15
C TYR A 223 8.93 -8.04 7.64
N GLY A 224 8.94 -7.67 8.91
CA GLY A 224 9.99 -6.87 9.52
C GLY A 224 9.63 -6.45 10.94
N HIS A 225 10.42 -5.57 11.49
CA HIS A 225 10.22 -5.01 12.82
C HIS A 225 9.90 -3.52 12.73
N CYS A 226 8.99 -3.05 13.60
CA CYS A 226 8.70 -1.63 13.70
C CYS A 226 9.89 -0.89 14.34
N LEU A 227 10.46 0.06 13.58
CA LEU A 227 11.64 0.82 14.01
C LEU A 227 11.30 2.20 14.61
N LEU A 228 10.03 2.55 14.71
CA LEU A 228 9.61 3.90 15.14
C LEU A 228 9.77 4.16 16.65
N TYR A 229 9.95 3.10 17.42
CA TYR A 229 10.03 3.16 18.88
C TYR A 229 11.27 2.47 19.44
N THR A 230 12.31 2.23 18.61
CA THR A 230 13.60 1.83 19.12
C THR A 230 14.25 3.01 19.84
N SER A 231 14.93 2.75 20.94
CA SER A 231 15.47 3.70 21.92
C SER A 231 16.54 4.68 21.43
N ASP A 232 16.71 4.85 20.12
CA ASP A 232 17.65 5.80 19.52
C ASP A 232 17.12 7.27 19.48
N ALA A 233 15.99 7.54 20.15
CA ALA A 233 15.51 8.91 20.34
C ALA A 233 16.30 9.66 21.44
N ALA A 234 17.38 9.07 21.97
CA ALA A 234 18.17 9.66 23.06
C ALA A 234 19.47 10.36 22.60
N ASP A 235 19.79 10.34 21.31
CA ASP A 235 21.07 10.88 20.79
C ASP A 235 20.92 12.14 19.90
N GLU A 236 19.79 12.83 19.93
CA GLU A 236 19.66 14.18 19.34
C GLU A 236 19.38 15.22 20.44
N GLU A 237 20.38 15.53 21.25
CA GLU A 237 20.54 16.82 21.95
C GLU A 237 21.76 17.57 21.41
#